data_a8996ba22538aeb7fa8e063158a625d5
#
_entry.id   a8996ba22538aeb7fa8e063158a625d5
#
_cell.length_a   1.000
_cell.length_b   1.000
_cell.length_c   1.000
_cell.angle_alpha   90.00
_cell.angle_beta   90.00
_cell.angle_gamma   90.00
#
_symmetry.space_group_name_H-M   'P 1'
#
loop_
_entity.id
_entity.type
_entity.pdbx_description
1 polymer ?
#
loop_
_entity_poly.entity_id
_entity_poly.type
_entity_poly.pdbx_seq_one_letter_code
_entity_poly.pdbx_strand_id
1 'polypeptide(L)'
;MKTIISALLISLLTVTPASSESHDSSEISRFPDLISRVRISGPLDFCGEAVDLESQDVRERLEKELLLTLWDRPQVALWIKRSGRYLPIVEKMLREHDLPQDLKYVALIESALRPHAGSRKGAIGFWQFMESTGLKYGLVINPAKDQRRNIFYSTQAAIAYFKELYDLLGSWTLSAAAYNMGEQGLQSEILAQQTDDYYHLYLPLETQRYVFRIIAAKIILSEPDTYGFGYTQEDLYPPLQFERLTLNCFQETPISIIAQAANTGFKEIKDLNPEIRGHFLAAGSHRILVPRGAAEGFQERFKLRVEQWKAETKERVYVVKEGDNLSTISERFNVPLPALIIWNRLEKNKHIYPGDRLVIYSENIE
;
A
#
# COMPACT_ATOMS: atom_id res chain seq x y z
N MET A 1 81.36 32.42 -53.45
CA MET A 1 80.41 31.31 -53.62
C MET A 1 80.60 30.41 -52.39
N LYS A 2 79.75 30.49 -51.43
CA LYS A 2 79.83 29.70 -50.17
C LYS A 2 78.67 28.74 -50.16
N THR A 3 78.98 27.46 -50.18
CA THR A 3 78.07 26.33 -50.12
C THR A 3 77.74 26.09 -48.66
N ILE A 4 76.44 26.15 -48.27
CA ILE A 4 75.95 25.82 -46.95
C ILE A 4 75.38 24.41 -46.98
N ILE A 5 76.03 23.52 -46.21
CA ILE A 5 75.59 22.14 -46.03
C ILE A 5 74.64 22.17 -44.78
N SER A 6 73.35 21.88 -45.00
CA SER A 6 72.40 21.66 -43.93
C SER A 6 72.48 20.22 -43.45
N ALA A 7 72.84 20.02 -42.21
CA ALA A 7 72.75 18.75 -41.49
C ALA A 7 71.35 18.45 -40.99
N LEU A 8 70.75 17.34 -41.46
CA LEU A 8 69.49 16.88 -41.02
C LEU A 8 69.64 16.02 -39.74
N LEU A 9 69.19 16.52 -38.61
CA LEU A 9 69.17 15.73 -37.36
C LEU A 9 67.92 14.83 -37.38
N ILE A 10 68.08 13.54 -37.45
CA ILE A 10 67.05 12.55 -37.30
C ILE A 10 66.97 12.18 -35.81
N SER A 11 65.93 12.65 -35.11
CA SER A 11 65.68 12.23 -33.78
C SER A 11 64.91 10.88 -33.77
N LEU A 12 65.59 9.84 -33.28
CA LEU A 12 64.98 8.53 -33.03
C LEU A 12 64.02 8.67 -31.83
N LEU A 13 62.68 8.65 -32.08
CA LEU A 13 61.67 8.47 -31.04
C LEU A 13 61.65 6.97 -30.69
N THR A 14 62.14 6.64 -29.50
CA THR A 14 61.93 5.32 -28.90
C THR A 14 60.49 5.23 -28.42
N VAL A 15 59.68 4.45 -29.12
CA VAL A 15 58.33 4.07 -28.66
C VAL A 15 58.51 2.99 -27.60
N THR A 16 58.29 3.34 -26.34
CA THR A 16 58.13 2.37 -25.27
C THR A 16 56.77 1.67 -25.46
N PRO A 17 56.68 0.33 -25.43
CA PRO A 17 55.41 -0.35 -25.48
C PRO A 17 54.60 0.03 -24.21
N ALA A 18 53.44 0.60 -24.41
CA ALA A 18 52.46 0.77 -23.35
C ALA A 18 52.12 -0.62 -22.81
N SER A 19 52.39 -0.84 -21.53
CA SER A 19 51.89 -2.01 -20.83
C SER A 19 50.39 -1.99 -20.98
N SER A 20 49.83 -2.99 -21.65
CA SER A 20 48.40 -3.27 -21.60
C SER A 20 48.07 -3.62 -20.15
N GLU A 21 47.54 -2.68 -19.38
CA GLU A 21 46.80 -3.01 -18.18
C GLU A 21 45.71 -3.97 -18.63
N SER A 22 45.84 -5.21 -18.23
CA SER A 22 44.76 -6.18 -18.32
C SER A 22 43.61 -5.62 -17.46
N HIS A 23 42.63 -4.97 -18.11
CA HIS A 23 41.36 -4.74 -17.49
C HIS A 23 40.87 -6.11 -17.04
N ASP A 24 40.91 -6.28 -15.72
CA ASP A 24 40.36 -7.43 -15.04
C ASP A 24 38.86 -7.53 -15.42
N SER A 25 38.55 -8.48 -16.28
CA SER A 25 37.22 -8.77 -16.79
C SER A 25 36.29 -9.31 -15.67
N SER A 26 36.75 -9.31 -14.40
CA SER A 26 35.97 -9.73 -13.22
C SER A 26 34.97 -8.71 -12.75
N GLU A 27 35.01 -7.44 -13.23
CA GLU A 27 34.01 -6.40 -12.83
C GLU A 27 32.73 -6.37 -13.69
N ILE A 28 32.60 -7.14 -14.75
CA ILE A 28 31.48 -7.04 -15.69
C ILE A 28 30.24 -7.85 -15.25
N SER A 29 30.30 -8.64 -14.20
CA SER A 29 29.13 -9.40 -13.72
C SER A 29 28.52 -8.84 -12.43
N ARG A 30 28.10 -7.59 -12.45
CA ARG A 30 27.28 -7.02 -11.34
C ARG A 30 25.81 -7.43 -11.39
N PHE A 31 25.34 -8.08 -12.45
CA PHE A 31 24.03 -8.71 -12.47
C PHE A 31 24.21 -10.21 -12.20
N PRO A 32 23.60 -10.69 -11.11
CA PRO A 32 23.61 -12.13 -10.84
C PRO A 32 23.03 -12.87 -12.05
N ASP A 33 23.67 -13.98 -12.41
CA ASP A 33 23.10 -14.89 -13.42
C ASP A 33 21.71 -15.33 -12.96
N LEU A 34 20.65 -14.91 -13.67
CA LEU A 34 19.27 -15.17 -13.30
C LEU A 34 19.00 -16.67 -13.20
N ILE A 35 19.58 -17.49 -14.08
CA ILE A 35 19.33 -18.93 -14.09
C ILE A 35 19.87 -19.58 -12.82
N SER A 36 21.08 -19.23 -12.41
CA SER A 36 21.65 -19.78 -11.18
C SER A 36 20.95 -19.30 -9.91
N ARG A 37 20.43 -18.07 -9.94
CA ARG A 37 19.76 -17.46 -8.79
C ARG A 37 18.34 -17.96 -8.53
N VAL A 38 17.64 -18.44 -9.55
CA VAL A 38 16.30 -19.03 -9.36
C VAL A 38 16.35 -20.52 -9.07
N ARG A 39 17.54 -21.14 -9.10
CA ARG A 39 17.69 -22.55 -8.72
C ARG A 39 17.40 -22.69 -7.23
N ILE A 40 16.31 -23.38 -6.93
CA ILE A 40 15.88 -23.61 -5.56
C ILE A 40 16.61 -24.83 -5.04
N SER A 41 17.34 -24.67 -3.93
CA SER A 41 18.07 -25.75 -3.25
C SER A 41 17.69 -25.78 -1.77
N GLY A 42 17.49 -26.98 -1.25
CA GLY A 42 17.17 -27.21 0.16
C GLY A 42 15.66 -27.21 0.47
N PRO A 43 15.34 -27.55 1.71
CA PRO A 43 13.93 -27.60 2.13
C PRO A 43 13.34 -26.20 2.13
N LEU A 44 12.11 -26.10 1.62
CA LEU A 44 11.32 -24.88 1.58
C LEU A 44 9.95 -25.15 2.21
N ASP A 45 9.42 -24.21 2.93
CA ASP A 45 8.12 -24.27 3.54
C ASP A 45 7.29 -23.01 3.27
N PHE A 46 5.98 -23.13 3.42
CA PHE A 46 5.05 -22.02 3.56
C PHE A 46 4.18 -22.25 4.80
N CYS A 47 4.29 -21.36 5.76
CA CYS A 47 3.59 -21.49 7.04
C CYS A 47 3.90 -22.80 7.82
N GLY A 48 5.11 -23.37 7.65
CA GLY A 48 5.50 -24.65 8.22
C GLY A 48 5.08 -25.88 7.42
N GLU A 49 4.36 -25.72 6.32
CA GLU A 49 4.00 -26.80 5.38
C GLU A 49 5.08 -26.91 4.31
N ALA A 50 5.58 -28.13 4.10
CA ALA A 50 6.63 -28.37 3.10
C ALA A 50 6.16 -28.10 1.68
N VAL A 51 7.02 -27.45 0.90
CA VAL A 51 6.82 -27.30 -0.56
C VAL A 51 7.41 -28.54 -1.23
N ASP A 52 6.63 -29.23 -2.04
CA ASP A 52 7.09 -30.44 -2.76
C ASP A 52 8.08 -30.10 -3.88
N LEU A 53 9.33 -29.88 -3.50
CA LEU A 53 10.42 -29.62 -4.47
C LEU A 53 10.93 -30.89 -5.18
N GLU A 54 10.46 -32.09 -4.82
CA GLU A 54 10.79 -33.29 -5.58
C GLU A 54 9.99 -33.34 -6.89
N SER A 55 8.79 -32.75 -6.91
CA SER A 55 7.98 -32.60 -8.11
C SER A 55 8.63 -31.60 -9.08
N GLN A 56 8.86 -32.04 -10.32
CA GLN A 56 9.40 -31.19 -11.38
C GLN A 56 8.43 -30.04 -11.72
N ASP A 57 7.12 -30.31 -11.76
CA ASP A 57 6.07 -29.31 -12.02
C ASP A 57 6.10 -28.20 -10.96
N VAL A 58 6.19 -28.56 -9.69
CA VAL A 58 6.25 -27.60 -8.58
C VAL A 58 7.47 -26.72 -8.69
N ARG A 59 8.64 -27.30 -9.01
CA ARG A 59 9.88 -26.54 -9.24
C ARG A 59 9.73 -25.54 -10.38
N GLU A 60 9.29 -25.99 -11.55
CA GLU A 60 9.12 -25.13 -12.72
C GLU A 60 8.16 -23.97 -12.46
N ARG A 61 7.06 -24.22 -11.76
CA ARG A 61 6.07 -23.19 -11.39
C ARG A 61 6.67 -22.16 -10.43
N LEU A 62 7.43 -22.60 -9.43
CA LEU A 62 8.07 -21.69 -8.47
C LEU A 62 9.20 -20.88 -9.10
N GLU A 63 10.08 -21.53 -9.89
CA GLU A 63 11.16 -20.85 -10.64
C GLU A 63 10.58 -19.78 -11.59
N LYS A 64 9.47 -20.09 -12.27
CA LYS A 64 8.74 -19.12 -13.09
C LYS A 64 8.30 -17.90 -12.31
N GLU A 65 7.66 -18.08 -11.14
CA GLU A 65 7.21 -16.94 -10.34
C GLU A 65 8.37 -16.15 -9.74
N LEU A 66 9.49 -16.81 -9.40
CA LEU A 66 10.73 -16.13 -9.01
C LEU A 66 11.28 -15.27 -10.15
N LEU A 67 11.40 -15.83 -11.38
CA LEU A 67 11.87 -15.08 -12.55
C LEU A 67 11.00 -13.87 -12.85
N LEU A 68 9.67 -14.03 -12.83
CA LEU A 68 8.73 -12.95 -13.10
C LEU A 68 8.80 -11.86 -12.03
N THR A 69 8.96 -12.25 -10.76
CA THR A 69 9.09 -11.31 -9.65
C THR A 69 10.43 -10.56 -9.72
N LEU A 70 11.52 -11.27 -10.00
CA LEU A 70 12.85 -10.66 -10.13
C LEU A 70 12.98 -9.76 -11.37
N TRP A 71 12.20 -10.00 -12.41
CA TRP A 71 12.13 -9.12 -13.58
C TRP A 71 11.55 -7.75 -13.23
N ASP A 72 10.54 -7.68 -12.35
CA ASP A 72 9.97 -6.42 -11.88
C ASP A 72 10.77 -5.84 -10.69
N ARG A 73 12.05 -5.57 -10.94
CA ARG A 73 12.97 -5.02 -9.93
C ARG A 73 12.45 -3.77 -9.21
N PRO A 74 11.82 -2.78 -9.89
CA PRO A 74 11.24 -1.63 -9.22
C PRO A 74 10.16 -2.03 -8.21
N GLN A 75 9.33 -3.01 -8.52
CA GLN A 75 8.29 -3.50 -7.62
C GLN A 75 8.89 -4.17 -6.39
N VAL A 76 9.90 -5.03 -6.56
CA VAL A 76 10.61 -5.68 -5.44
C VAL A 76 11.31 -4.64 -4.56
N ALA A 77 11.99 -3.66 -5.15
CA ALA A 77 12.62 -2.57 -4.39
C ALA A 77 11.58 -1.79 -3.55
N LEU A 78 10.39 -1.54 -4.10
CA LEU A 78 9.31 -0.89 -3.36
C LEU A 78 8.70 -1.80 -2.28
N TRP A 79 8.69 -3.11 -2.48
CA TRP A 79 8.32 -4.07 -1.43
C TRP A 79 9.26 -3.97 -0.24
N ILE A 80 10.56 -4.02 -0.50
CA ILE A 80 11.61 -3.89 0.52
C ILE A 80 11.46 -2.56 1.28
N LYS A 81 11.37 -1.43 0.55
CA LYS A 81 11.24 -0.12 1.19
C LYS A 81 10.00 0.01 2.07
N ARG A 82 8.84 -0.51 1.62
CA ARG A 82 7.58 -0.46 2.38
C ARG A 82 7.50 -1.48 3.49
N SER A 83 8.24 -2.59 3.40
CA SER A 83 8.27 -3.61 4.44
C SER A 83 8.70 -3.03 5.79
N GLY A 84 9.69 -2.14 5.83
CA GLY A 84 10.12 -1.46 7.05
C GLY A 84 9.00 -0.69 7.76
N ARG A 85 8.05 -0.15 7.00
CA ARG A 85 6.92 0.63 7.55
C ARG A 85 5.76 -0.24 8.04
N TYR A 86 5.38 -1.26 7.30
CA TYR A 86 4.11 -1.95 7.51
C TYR A 86 4.23 -3.38 8.03
N LEU A 87 5.27 -4.14 7.62
CA LEU A 87 5.39 -5.53 8.05
C LEU A 87 5.54 -5.69 9.57
N PRO A 88 6.26 -4.82 10.31
CA PRO A 88 6.31 -4.96 11.78
C PRO A 88 4.93 -4.90 12.45
N ILE A 89 3.98 -4.15 11.87
CA ILE A 89 2.59 -4.08 12.37
C ILE A 89 1.88 -5.41 12.11
N VAL A 90 1.96 -5.91 10.86
CA VAL A 90 1.33 -7.18 10.46
C VAL A 90 1.90 -8.34 11.25
N GLU A 91 3.23 -8.44 11.36
CA GLU A 91 3.94 -9.48 12.11
C GLU A 91 3.56 -9.51 13.60
N LYS A 92 3.47 -8.32 14.20
CA LYS A 92 3.02 -8.22 15.60
C LYS A 92 1.60 -8.76 15.75
N MET A 93 0.69 -8.36 14.87
CA MET A 93 -0.71 -8.79 14.93
C MET A 93 -0.86 -10.29 14.65
N LEU A 94 -0.11 -10.85 13.70
CA LEU A 94 -0.09 -12.30 13.45
C LEU A 94 0.40 -13.08 14.69
N ARG A 95 1.50 -12.63 15.32
CA ARG A 95 2.02 -13.27 16.56
C ARG A 95 1.01 -13.22 17.70
N GLU A 96 0.35 -12.08 17.91
CA GLU A 96 -0.65 -11.91 18.97
C GLU A 96 -1.88 -12.82 18.81
N HIS A 97 -2.05 -13.43 17.64
CA HIS A 97 -3.15 -14.32 17.31
C HIS A 97 -2.72 -15.75 16.99
N ASP A 98 -1.45 -16.09 17.22
CA ASP A 98 -0.84 -17.40 16.97
C ASP A 98 -0.94 -17.86 15.51
N LEU A 99 -0.82 -16.92 14.55
CA LEU A 99 -0.80 -17.24 13.13
C LEU A 99 0.63 -17.27 12.57
N PRO A 100 0.87 -18.10 11.52
CA PRO A 100 2.15 -18.16 10.84
C PRO A 100 2.58 -16.80 10.27
N GLN A 101 3.86 -16.49 10.44
CA GLN A 101 4.42 -15.20 10.02
C GLN A 101 4.49 -15.04 8.50
N ASP A 102 4.48 -16.12 7.74
CA ASP A 102 4.51 -16.09 6.28
C ASP A 102 3.25 -15.46 5.67
N LEU A 103 2.13 -15.46 6.40
CA LEU A 103 0.90 -14.80 5.96
C LEU A 103 1.09 -13.29 5.70
N LYS A 104 2.13 -12.66 6.25
CA LYS A 104 2.48 -11.27 5.92
C LYS A 104 2.76 -11.04 4.43
N TYR A 105 3.28 -12.07 3.75
CA TYR A 105 3.57 -11.99 2.32
C TYR A 105 2.31 -11.97 1.45
N VAL A 106 1.17 -12.41 1.98
CA VAL A 106 -0.13 -12.24 1.32
C VAL A 106 -0.44 -10.75 1.14
N ALA A 107 -0.39 -9.95 2.21
CA ALA A 107 -0.61 -8.50 2.12
C ALA A 107 0.40 -7.82 1.15
N LEU A 108 1.62 -8.34 1.10
CA LEU A 108 2.65 -7.83 0.21
C LEU A 108 2.29 -8.04 -1.26
N ILE A 109 1.94 -9.28 -1.66
CA ILE A 109 1.61 -9.58 -3.06
C ILE A 109 0.28 -8.98 -3.51
N GLU A 110 -0.68 -8.82 -2.59
CA GLU A 110 -2.00 -8.27 -2.88
C GLU A 110 -1.95 -6.78 -3.24
N SER A 111 -1.19 -6.00 -2.51
CA SER A 111 -1.23 -4.54 -2.64
C SER A 111 0.12 -3.87 -2.77
N ALA A 112 1.22 -4.62 -2.68
CA ALA A 112 2.54 -4.05 -2.42
C ALA A 112 2.54 -3.11 -1.20
N LEU A 113 1.77 -3.45 -0.16
CA LEU A 113 1.59 -2.68 1.07
C LEU A 113 1.10 -1.23 0.82
N ARG A 114 0.17 -1.04 -0.10
CA ARG A 114 -0.42 0.26 -0.43
C ARG A 114 -1.85 0.38 0.12
N PRO A 115 -2.14 1.38 0.97
CA PRO A 115 -3.48 1.58 1.53
C PRO A 115 -4.55 1.87 0.47
N HIS A 116 -4.16 2.48 -0.64
CA HIS A 116 -5.06 2.88 -1.72
C HIS A 116 -5.01 1.95 -2.94
N ALA A 117 -4.40 0.76 -2.81
CA ALA A 117 -4.46 -0.24 -3.87
C ALA A 117 -5.91 -0.62 -4.16
N GLY A 118 -6.23 -0.79 -5.43
CA GLY A 118 -7.56 -1.19 -5.87
C GLY A 118 -7.49 -2.01 -7.14
N SER A 119 -8.33 -3.05 -7.24
CA SER A 119 -8.46 -3.89 -8.43
C SER A 119 -9.65 -3.46 -9.29
N ARG A 120 -9.67 -3.88 -10.56
CA ARG A 120 -10.82 -3.67 -11.44
C ARG A 120 -12.09 -4.39 -10.95
N LYS A 121 -11.93 -5.44 -10.14
CA LYS A 121 -13.04 -6.20 -9.55
C LYS A 121 -13.58 -5.56 -8.25
N GLY A 122 -12.99 -4.46 -7.76
CA GLY A 122 -13.43 -3.75 -6.56
C GLY A 122 -12.76 -4.20 -5.26
N ALA A 123 -11.72 -5.04 -5.31
CA ALA A 123 -10.88 -5.33 -4.15
C ALA A 123 -10.07 -4.07 -3.77
N ILE A 124 -9.93 -3.78 -2.47
CA ILE A 124 -9.31 -2.54 -1.99
C ILE A 124 -8.40 -2.79 -0.78
N GLY A 125 -7.34 -1.99 -0.68
CA GLY A 125 -6.49 -1.83 0.49
C GLY A 125 -5.37 -2.85 0.61
N PHE A 126 -4.78 -2.94 1.80
CA PHE A 126 -3.59 -3.77 2.05
C PHE A 126 -3.79 -5.25 1.73
N TRP A 127 -4.93 -5.79 2.07
CA TRP A 127 -5.29 -7.19 1.93
C TRP A 127 -6.24 -7.48 0.76
N GLN A 128 -6.53 -6.47 -0.07
CA GLN A 128 -7.41 -6.56 -1.25
C GLN A 128 -8.76 -7.22 -0.98
N PHE A 129 -9.39 -6.88 0.14
CA PHE A 129 -10.73 -7.36 0.44
C PHE A 129 -11.76 -6.87 -0.58
N MET A 130 -12.59 -7.78 -1.05
CA MET A 130 -13.87 -7.42 -1.67
C MET A 130 -14.79 -6.80 -0.62
N GLU A 131 -15.74 -5.97 -1.05
CA GLU A 131 -16.65 -5.29 -0.11
C GLU A 131 -17.44 -6.28 0.76
N SER A 132 -18.06 -7.29 0.15
CA SER A 132 -18.83 -8.33 0.85
C SER A 132 -17.99 -9.08 1.87
N THR A 133 -16.79 -9.49 1.49
CA THR A 133 -15.87 -10.19 2.39
C THR A 133 -15.42 -9.28 3.52
N GLY A 134 -15.07 -8.02 3.23
CA GLY A 134 -14.70 -7.05 4.27
C GLY A 134 -15.81 -6.84 5.29
N LEU A 135 -17.06 -6.69 4.84
CA LEU A 135 -18.23 -6.57 5.72
C LEU A 135 -18.45 -7.82 6.57
N LYS A 136 -18.31 -9.04 5.98
CA LYS A 136 -18.41 -10.33 6.69
C LYS A 136 -17.43 -10.38 7.87
N TYR A 137 -16.22 -9.86 7.72
CA TYR A 137 -15.19 -9.84 8.77
C TYR A 137 -15.13 -8.52 9.56
N GLY A 138 -16.24 -7.76 9.60
CA GLY A 138 -16.46 -6.65 10.52
C GLY A 138 -15.83 -5.32 10.11
N LEU A 139 -15.38 -5.18 8.86
CA LEU A 139 -14.90 -3.88 8.37
C LEU A 139 -16.07 -2.93 8.11
N VAL A 140 -15.92 -1.68 8.51
CA VAL A 140 -16.84 -0.61 8.13
C VAL A 140 -16.50 -0.12 6.74
N ILE A 141 -17.45 -0.26 5.82
CA ILE A 141 -17.31 0.15 4.43
C ILE A 141 -18.55 0.95 4.04
N ASN A 142 -18.37 2.26 3.84
CA ASN A 142 -19.43 3.19 3.43
C ASN A 142 -18.82 4.42 2.73
N PRO A 143 -19.63 5.36 2.20
CA PRO A 143 -19.11 6.55 1.51
C PRO A 143 -18.15 7.41 2.34
N ALA A 144 -18.26 7.44 3.67
CA ALA A 144 -17.42 8.23 4.57
C ALA A 144 -16.19 7.46 5.07
N LYS A 145 -16.23 6.13 5.11
CA LYS A 145 -15.19 5.30 5.71
C LYS A 145 -15.01 3.96 4.97
N ASP A 146 -13.77 3.58 4.69
CA ASP A 146 -13.43 2.29 4.08
C ASP A 146 -12.24 1.65 4.82
N GLN A 147 -12.53 0.83 5.82
CA GLN A 147 -11.53 0.23 6.70
C GLN A 147 -10.62 -0.81 6.02
N ARG A 148 -10.90 -1.21 4.78
CA ARG A 148 -9.99 -2.04 3.98
C ARG A 148 -8.64 -1.33 3.74
N ARG A 149 -8.62 0.01 3.78
CA ARG A 149 -7.44 0.87 3.59
C ARG A 149 -6.59 1.02 4.85
N ASN A 150 -7.11 0.70 6.01
CA ASN A 150 -6.40 0.82 7.28
C ASN A 150 -5.68 -0.48 7.62
N ILE A 151 -4.36 -0.42 7.85
CA ILE A 151 -3.53 -1.61 8.09
C ILE A 151 -3.99 -2.40 9.32
N PHE A 152 -4.44 -1.75 10.39
CA PHE A 152 -4.85 -2.42 11.62
C PHE A 152 -6.18 -3.14 11.44
N TYR A 153 -7.21 -2.46 10.95
CA TYR A 153 -8.54 -3.06 10.75
C TYR A 153 -8.51 -4.16 9.70
N SER A 154 -7.85 -3.92 8.57
CA SER A 154 -7.80 -4.92 7.49
C SER A 154 -6.95 -6.13 7.88
N THR A 155 -5.88 -5.97 8.65
CA THR A 155 -5.11 -7.12 9.19
C THR A 155 -5.93 -7.91 10.20
N GLN A 156 -6.70 -7.26 11.07
CA GLN A 156 -7.60 -7.96 12.00
C GLN A 156 -8.65 -8.80 11.25
N ALA A 157 -9.23 -8.26 10.19
CA ALA A 157 -10.16 -8.98 9.33
C ALA A 157 -9.49 -10.15 8.59
N ALA A 158 -8.26 -9.97 8.09
CA ALA A 158 -7.50 -11.02 7.43
C ALA A 158 -7.16 -12.17 8.39
N ILE A 159 -6.78 -11.86 9.63
CA ILE A 159 -6.54 -12.85 10.68
C ILE A 159 -7.80 -13.70 10.92
N ALA A 160 -8.97 -13.07 11.06
CA ALA A 160 -10.23 -13.78 11.27
C ALA A 160 -10.57 -14.67 10.05
N TYR A 161 -10.36 -14.17 8.84
CA TYR A 161 -10.61 -14.94 7.62
C TYR A 161 -9.65 -16.13 7.48
N PHE A 162 -8.35 -15.94 7.71
CA PHE A 162 -7.38 -17.03 7.64
C PHE A 162 -7.63 -18.12 8.70
N LYS A 163 -8.07 -17.75 9.91
CA LYS A 163 -8.50 -18.73 10.92
C LYS A 163 -9.67 -19.57 10.44
N GLU A 164 -10.73 -18.95 9.91
CA GLU A 164 -11.89 -19.65 9.36
C GLU A 164 -11.49 -20.56 8.18
N LEU A 165 -10.60 -20.08 7.29
CA LEU A 165 -10.10 -20.91 6.17
C LEU A 165 -9.27 -22.10 6.65
N TYR A 166 -8.42 -21.91 7.65
CA TYR A 166 -7.62 -22.99 8.20
C TYR A 166 -8.48 -24.01 8.96
N ASP A 167 -9.44 -23.56 9.75
CA ASP A 167 -10.40 -24.44 10.43
C ASP A 167 -11.20 -25.28 9.43
N LEU A 168 -11.48 -24.74 8.24
CA LEU A 168 -12.23 -25.42 7.18
C LEU A 168 -11.39 -26.41 6.37
N LEU A 169 -10.10 -26.09 6.12
CA LEU A 169 -9.27 -26.78 5.12
C LEU A 169 -8.09 -27.55 5.74
N GLY A 170 -7.71 -27.27 6.98
CA GLY A 170 -6.61 -27.91 7.69
C GLY A 170 -5.22 -27.66 7.12
N SER A 171 -5.08 -26.77 6.13
CA SER A 171 -3.82 -26.43 5.46
C SER A 171 -3.71 -24.93 5.19
N TRP A 172 -2.56 -24.34 5.48
CA TRP A 172 -2.27 -22.93 5.17
C TRP A 172 -2.11 -22.68 3.68
N THR A 173 -1.57 -23.67 2.96
CA THR A 173 -1.41 -23.63 1.51
C THR A 173 -2.77 -23.56 0.82
N LEU A 174 -3.71 -24.44 1.22
CA LEU A 174 -5.09 -24.40 0.75
C LEU A 174 -5.82 -23.15 1.22
N SER A 175 -5.57 -22.68 2.45
CA SER A 175 -6.15 -21.44 2.97
C SER A 175 -5.75 -20.24 2.13
N ALA A 176 -4.48 -20.16 1.71
CA ALA A 176 -4.01 -19.10 0.82
C ALA A 176 -4.68 -19.21 -0.59
N ALA A 177 -4.84 -20.41 -1.13
CA ALA A 177 -5.56 -20.62 -2.38
C ALA A 177 -7.04 -20.21 -2.26
N ALA A 178 -7.72 -20.59 -1.16
CA ALA A 178 -9.09 -20.19 -0.87
C ALA A 178 -9.26 -18.68 -0.69
N TYR A 179 -8.27 -18.00 -0.07
CA TYR A 179 -8.26 -16.55 0.04
C TYR A 179 -8.35 -15.89 -1.33
N ASN A 180 -7.66 -16.45 -2.33
CA ASN A 180 -7.63 -15.91 -3.70
C ASN A 180 -8.90 -16.21 -4.51
N MET A 181 -9.39 -17.46 -4.50
CA MET A 181 -10.51 -17.88 -5.38
C MET A 181 -11.86 -18.03 -4.66
N GLY A 182 -11.87 -17.92 -3.36
CA GLY A 182 -13.03 -18.18 -2.51
C GLY A 182 -13.09 -19.62 -2.02
N GLU A 183 -13.52 -19.80 -0.77
CA GLU A 183 -13.57 -21.09 -0.08
C GLU A 183 -14.47 -22.11 -0.77
N GLN A 184 -15.63 -21.69 -1.25
CA GLN A 184 -16.57 -22.59 -1.92
C GLN A 184 -16.03 -23.12 -3.25
N GLY A 185 -15.36 -22.24 -4.01
CA GLY A 185 -14.72 -22.63 -5.27
C GLY A 185 -13.63 -23.66 -5.06
N LEU A 186 -12.76 -23.44 -4.08
CA LEU A 186 -11.69 -24.39 -3.77
C LEU A 186 -12.22 -25.73 -3.26
N GLN A 187 -13.20 -25.72 -2.34
CA GLN A 187 -13.82 -26.97 -1.87
C GLN A 187 -14.45 -27.77 -3.00
N SER A 188 -15.08 -27.10 -3.97
CA SER A 188 -15.65 -27.77 -5.14
C SER A 188 -14.58 -28.48 -5.97
N GLU A 189 -13.42 -27.86 -6.16
CA GLU A 189 -12.30 -28.45 -6.89
C GLU A 189 -11.67 -29.62 -6.11
N ILE A 190 -11.51 -29.52 -4.80
CA ILE A 190 -11.03 -30.59 -3.92
C ILE A 190 -11.94 -31.83 -4.07
N LEU A 191 -13.25 -31.64 -3.99
CA LEU A 191 -14.21 -32.74 -4.12
C LEU A 191 -14.23 -33.34 -5.53
N ALA A 192 -14.18 -32.49 -6.56
CA ALA A 192 -14.22 -32.94 -7.95
C ALA A 192 -12.95 -33.70 -8.36
N GLN A 193 -11.80 -33.26 -7.87
CA GLN A 193 -10.49 -33.85 -8.21
C GLN A 193 -10.04 -34.92 -7.21
N GLN A 194 -10.76 -35.09 -6.09
CA GLN A 194 -10.49 -36.11 -5.07
C GLN A 194 -9.06 -35.99 -4.47
N THR A 195 -8.57 -34.78 -4.32
CA THR A 195 -7.29 -34.47 -3.67
C THR A 195 -7.38 -33.15 -2.91
N ASP A 196 -6.74 -33.10 -1.77
CA ASP A 196 -6.58 -31.90 -0.92
C ASP A 196 -5.13 -31.38 -0.92
N ASP A 197 -4.30 -31.86 -1.84
CA ASP A 197 -2.96 -31.33 -2.06
C ASP A 197 -2.99 -30.20 -3.09
N TYR A 198 -2.73 -28.97 -2.63
CA TYR A 198 -2.68 -27.79 -3.49
C TYR A 198 -1.80 -27.98 -4.72
N TYR A 199 -0.66 -28.64 -4.58
CA TYR A 199 0.30 -28.79 -5.66
C TYR A 199 -0.20 -29.72 -6.77
N HIS A 200 -1.13 -30.62 -6.46
CA HIS A 200 -1.77 -31.55 -7.37
C HIS A 200 -3.15 -31.09 -7.88
N LEU A 201 -3.71 -30.01 -7.32
CA LEU A 201 -4.98 -29.44 -7.79
C LEU A 201 -4.81 -28.68 -9.11
N TYR A 202 -5.68 -28.96 -10.06
CA TYR A 202 -5.83 -28.18 -11.29
C TYR A 202 -6.82 -27.03 -11.08
N LEU A 203 -6.30 -25.87 -10.70
CA LEU A 203 -7.07 -24.68 -10.35
C LEU A 203 -7.05 -23.66 -11.50
N PRO A 204 -7.87 -22.58 -11.47
CA PRO A 204 -7.72 -21.44 -12.35
C PRO A 204 -6.28 -20.90 -12.29
N LEU A 205 -5.73 -20.49 -13.44
CA LEU A 205 -4.31 -20.13 -13.56
C LEU A 205 -3.84 -19.07 -12.53
N GLU A 206 -4.70 -18.11 -12.19
CA GLU A 206 -4.40 -17.11 -11.17
C GLU A 206 -4.14 -17.77 -9.81
N THR A 207 -5.00 -18.69 -9.40
CA THR A 207 -4.89 -19.39 -8.12
C THR A 207 -3.75 -20.41 -8.12
N GLN A 208 -3.51 -21.10 -9.26
CA GLN A 208 -2.32 -21.95 -9.40
C GLN A 208 -1.00 -21.19 -9.18
N ARG A 209 -0.95 -19.92 -9.54
CA ARG A 209 0.24 -19.05 -9.39
C ARG A 209 0.30 -18.39 -8.01
N TYR A 210 -0.81 -18.27 -7.33
CA TYR A 210 -0.96 -17.38 -6.17
C TYR A 210 -0.03 -17.77 -5.02
N VAL A 211 -0.04 -19.04 -4.59
CA VAL A 211 0.82 -19.51 -3.50
C VAL A 211 2.29 -19.43 -3.89
N PHE A 212 2.64 -19.76 -5.14
CA PHE A 212 4.03 -19.63 -5.62
C PHE A 212 4.50 -18.17 -5.63
N ARG A 213 3.63 -17.20 -5.90
CA ARG A 213 3.95 -15.76 -5.78
C ARG A 213 4.22 -15.38 -4.33
N ILE A 214 3.47 -15.91 -3.38
CA ILE A 214 3.72 -15.69 -1.95
C ILE A 214 5.08 -16.27 -1.56
N ILE A 215 5.35 -17.51 -1.96
CA ILE A 215 6.62 -18.18 -1.68
C ILE A 215 7.79 -17.46 -2.35
N ALA A 216 7.66 -17.01 -3.59
CA ALA A 216 8.68 -16.20 -4.27
C ALA A 216 8.97 -14.90 -3.52
N ALA A 217 7.94 -14.20 -3.03
CA ALA A 217 8.12 -13.02 -2.20
C ALA A 217 8.83 -13.34 -0.87
N LYS A 218 8.46 -14.46 -0.22
CA LYS A 218 9.15 -14.96 0.98
C LYS A 218 10.63 -15.17 0.71
N ILE A 219 10.98 -15.93 -0.33
CA ILE A 219 12.37 -16.24 -0.71
C ILE A 219 13.16 -14.96 -0.93
N ILE A 220 12.66 -14.05 -1.76
CA ILE A 220 13.38 -12.82 -2.12
C ILE A 220 13.57 -11.90 -0.91
N LEU A 221 12.55 -11.73 -0.07
CA LEU A 221 12.64 -10.84 1.09
C LEU A 221 13.40 -11.46 2.27
N SER A 222 13.55 -12.77 2.32
CA SER A 222 14.36 -13.44 3.34
C SER A 222 15.87 -13.29 3.06
N GLU A 223 16.26 -13.27 1.78
CA GLU A 223 17.65 -13.20 1.36
C GLU A 223 17.84 -12.18 0.21
N PRO A 224 17.51 -10.90 0.42
CA PRO A 224 17.46 -9.91 -0.66
C PRO A 224 18.82 -9.71 -1.34
N ASP A 225 19.93 -9.80 -0.63
CA ASP A 225 21.29 -9.68 -1.19
C ASP A 225 21.57 -10.77 -2.23
N THR A 226 21.10 -11.99 -1.98
CA THR A 226 21.21 -13.12 -2.91
C THR A 226 20.60 -12.80 -4.27
N TYR A 227 19.55 -11.97 -4.30
CA TYR A 227 18.84 -11.56 -5.52
C TYR A 227 19.24 -10.19 -6.04
N GLY A 228 20.31 -9.61 -5.48
CA GLY A 228 20.85 -8.31 -5.91
C GLY A 228 20.00 -7.11 -5.45
N PHE A 229 19.34 -7.22 -4.30
CA PHE A 229 18.62 -6.15 -3.61
C PHE A 229 19.28 -5.81 -2.27
N GLY A 230 20.60 -5.58 -2.27
CA GLY A 230 21.30 -5.11 -1.09
C GLY A 230 20.71 -3.78 -0.60
N TYR A 231 20.41 -3.68 0.69
CA TYR A 231 19.89 -2.47 1.30
C TYR A 231 20.35 -2.34 2.76
N THR A 232 20.28 -1.12 3.29
CA THR A 232 20.52 -0.81 4.70
C THR A 232 19.20 -0.41 5.38
N GLN A 233 19.19 -0.28 6.70
CA GLN A 233 18.02 0.19 7.42
C GLN A 233 17.57 1.61 7.01
N GLU A 234 18.49 2.44 6.53
CA GLU A 234 18.21 3.80 6.05
C GLU A 234 17.47 3.81 4.71
N ASP A 235 17.57 2.75 3.94
CA ASP A 235 16.84 2.59 2.68
C ASP A 235 15.36 2.26 2.88
N LEU A 236 14.99 1.73 4.04
CA LEU A 236 13.62 1.37 4.36
C LEU A 236 12.77 2.61 4.67
N TYR A 237 11.52 2.60 4.28
CA TYR A 237 10.60 3.63 4.75
C TYR A 237 10.37 3.48 6.26
N PRO A 238 10.54 4.58 7.03
CA PRO A 238 10.47 4.50 8.48
C PRO A 238 9.10 4.00 8.97
N PRO A 239 9.05 3.30 10.12
CA PRO A 239 7.80 2.92 10.76
C PRO A 239 6.88 4.12 11.00
N LEU A 240 5.56 3.87 10.97
CA LEU A 240 4.58 4.91 11.28
C LEU A 240 4.76 5.39 12.72
N GLN A 241 4.88 6.70 12.90
CA GLN A 241 4.96 7.36 14.20
C GLN A 241 3.63 8.03 14.50
N PHE A 242 2.88 7.48 15.46
CA PHE A 242 1.53 7.97 15.76
C PHE A 242 1.15 7.72 17.22
N GLU A 243 0.12 8.43 17.65
CA GLU A 243 -0.64 8.19 18.87
C GLU A 243 -2.10 7.92 18.54
N ARG A 244 -2.79 7.15 19.40
CA ARG A 244 -4.21 6.82 19.22
C ARG A 244 -5.05 7.70 20.09
N LEU A 245 -6.08 8.30 19.48
CA LEU A 245 -7.07 9.11 20.17
C LEU A 245 -8.49 8.58 19.93
N THR A 246 -9.33 8.71 20.95
CA THR A 246 -10.78 8.62 20.76
C THR A 246 -11.32 10.05 20.64
N LEU A 247 -11.94 10.35 19.51
CA LEU A 247 -12.50 11.66 19.19
C LEU A 247 -14.02 11.57 19.10
N ASN A 248 -14.71 12.35 19.89
CA ASN A 248 -16.17 12.47 19.86
C ASN A 248 -16.58 13.71 19.07
N CYS A 249 -17.10 13.51 17.87
CA CYS A 249 -17.64 14.56 17.03
C CYS A 249 -19.15 14.69 17.25
N PHE A 250 -19.61 15.77 17.85
CA PHE A 250 -21.05 16.02 18.06
C PHE A 250 -21.79 16.33 16.75
N GLN A 251 -21.05 16.74 15.76
CA GLN A 251 -21.50 16.98 14.38
C GLN A 251 -20.40 16.57 13.43
N GLU A 252 -20.72 16.50 12.15
CA GLU A 252 -19.72 16.28 11.12
C GLU A 252 -18.66 17.39 11.16
N THR A 253 -17.38 16.99 11.24
CA THR A 253 -16.26 17.88 11.53
C THR A 253 -15.23 17.82 10.41
N PRO A 254 -14.76 18.97 9.87
CA PRO A 254 -13.70 19.00 8.88
C PRO A 254 -12.40 18.35 9.40
N ILE A 255 -11.75 17.56 8.56
CA ILE A 255 -10.42 16.99 8.87
C ILE A 255 -9.38 18.09 9.11
N SER A 256 -9.52 19.27 8.48
CA SER A 256 -8.64 20.42 8.71
C SER A 256 -8.67 20.88 10.18
N ILE A 257 -9.82 20.84 10.85
CA ILE A 257 -9.95 21.17 12.27
C ILE A 257 -9.20 20.16 13.14
N ILE A 258 -9.32 18.88 12.80
CA ILE A 258 -8.58 17.80 13.47
C ILE A 258 -7.07 17.99 13.28
N ALA A 259 -6.64 18.31 12.05
CA ALA A 259 -5.24 18.58 11.74
C ALA A 259 -4.68 19.78 12.53
N GLN A 260 -5.43 20.89 12.60
CA GLN A 260 -5.05 22.05 13.39
C GLN A 260 -4.95 21.72 14.89
N ALA A 261 -5.89 20.95 15.43
CA ALA A 261 -5.85 20.49 16.82
C ALA A 261 -4.65 19.57 17.12
N ALA A 262 -4.23 18.79 16.12
CA ALA A 262 -3.03 17.95 16.18
C ALA A 262 -1.74 18.70 15.87
N ASN A 263 -1.77 20.01 15.61
CA ASN A 263 -0.65 20.83 15.17
C ASN A 263 0.06 20.26 13.92
N THR A 264 -0.71 19.76 12.97
CA THR A 264 -0.21 19.13 11.75
C THR A 264 -1.04 19.50 10.52
N GLY A 265 -0.63 18.99 9.34
CA GLY A 265 -1.34 19.20 8.08
C GLY A 265 -2.48 18.22 7.83
N PHE A 266 -3.45 18.65 7.01
CA PHE A 266 -4.56 17.81 6.55
C PHE A 266 -4.09 16.48 5.96
N LYS A 267 -3.03 16.52 5.13
CA LYS A 267 -2.48 15.34 4.46
C LYS A 267 -1.97 14.31 5.46
N GLU A 268 -1.28 14.73 6.51
CA GLU A 268 -0.71 13.82 7.51
C GLU A 268 -1.80 13.08 8.29
N ILE A 269 -2.88 13.77 8.66
CA ILE A 269 -4.06 13.10 9.27
C ILE A 269 -4.65 12.07 8.31
N LYS A 270 -4.75 12.39 7.02
CA LYS A 270 -5.28 11.46 6.00
C LYS A 270 -4.35 10.28 5.75
N ASP A 271 -3.02 10.49 5.73
CA ASP A 271 -2.04 9.44 5.53
C ASP A 271 -2.03 8.44 6.72
N LEU A 272 -2.22 8.93 7.94
CA LEU A 272 -2.35 8.09 9.14
C LEU A 272 -3.70 7.38 9.22
N ASN A 273 -4.76 7.94 8.65
CA ASN A 273 -6.13 7.43 8.68
C ASN A 273 -6.68 7.25 7.25
N PRO A 274 -6.09 6.39 6.42
CA PRO A 274 -6.45 6.26 5.00
C PRO A 274 -7.87 5.71 4.78
N GLU A 275 -8.49 5.14 5.80
CA GLU A 275 -9.87 4.70 5.78
C GLU A 275 -10.89 5.84 5.75
N ILE A 276 -10.52 7.04 6.23
CA ILE A 276 -11.42 8.19 6.21
C ILE A 276 -11.50 8.72 4.78
N ARG A 277 -12.70 8.70 4.21
CA ARG A 277 -12.97 9.21 2.86
C ARG A 277 -13.42 10.67 2.92
N GLY A 278 -13.15 11.42 1.85
CA GLY A 278 -13.55 12.82 1.80
C GLY A 278 -12.79 13.73 2.78
N HIS A 279 -13.42 14.84 3.13
CA HIS A 279 -12.81 15.97 3.85
C HIS A 279 -13.35 16.13 5.27
N PHE A 280 -14.32 15.32 5.66
CA PHE A 280 -15.03 15.43 6.93
C PHE A 280 -15.06 14.09 7.66
N LEU A 281 -15.08 14.15 8.97
CA LEU A 281 -15.35 13.03 9.85
C LEU A 281 -16.81 13.13 10.31
N ALA A 282 -17.58 12.05 10.15
CA ALA A 282 -18.99 12.03 10.52
C ALA A 282 -19.20 12.31 12.02
N ALA A 283 -20.44 12.67 12.42
CA ALA A 283 -20.81 12.70 13.82
C ALA A 283 -20.65 11.31 14.44
N GLY A 284 -20.28 11.26 15.73
CA GLY A 284 -20.07 10.01 16.47
C GLY A 284 -18.70 9.90 17.13
N SER A 285 -18.41 8.72 17.65
CA SER A 285 -17.13 8.40 18.28
C SER A 285 -16.19 7.71 17.28
N HIS A 286 -14.97 8.22 17.16
CA HIS A 286 -13.97 7.74 16.22
C HIS A 286 -12.65 7.47 16.91
N ARG A 287 -12.04 6.33 16.60
CA ARG A 287 -10.62 6.10 16.88
C ARG A 287 -9.83 6.64 15.71
N ILE A 288 -8.94 7.59 15.96
CA ILE A 288 -8.07 8.20 14.95
C ILE A 288 -6.62 8.10 15.37
N LEU A 289 -5.74 8.15 14.39
CA LEU A 289 -4.31 8.27 14.58
C LEU A 289 -3.90 9.71 14.32
N VAL A 290 -3.08 10.24 15.22
CA VAL A 290 -2.45 11.55 15.09
C VAL A 290 -0.94 11.39 15.14
N PRO A 291 -0.14 12.33 14.65
CA PRO A 291 1.32 12.28 14.76
C PRO A 291 1.77 12.10 16.21
N ARG A 292 2.92 11.45 16.40
CA ARG A 292 3.52 11.28 17.73
C ARG A 292 3.76 12.64 18.38
N GLY A 293 3.37 12.78 19.66
CA GLY A 293 3.44 14.01 20.45
C GLY A 293 2.23 14.94 20.25
N ALA A 294 1.28 14.61 19.38
CA ALA A 294 0.10 15.45 19.14
C ALA A 294 -1.04 15.24 20.14
N ALA A 295 -1.02 14.13 20.90
CA ALA A 295 -2.11 13.78 21.80
C ALA A 295 -2.20 14.69 23.03
N GLU A 296 -1.06 15.18 23.52
CA GLU A 296 -1.02 16.10 24.66
C GLU A 296 -1.77 17.42 24.35
N GLY A 297 -2.75 17.75 25.18
CA GLY A 297 -3.58 18.97 25.02
C GLY A 297 -4.47 18.95 23.76
N PHE A 298 -4.58 17.83 23.05
CA PHE A 298 -5.37 17.74 21.81
C PHE A 298 -6.84 18.07 22.04
N GLN A 299 -7.45 17.56 23.12
CA GLN A 299 -8.89 17.72 23.36
C GLN A 299 -9.27 19.19 23.58
N GLU A 300 -8.45 19.95 24.32
CA GLU A 300 -8.64 21.37 24.55
C GLU A 300 -8.51 22.17 23.26
N ARG A 301 -7.45 21.89 22.49
CA ARG A 301 -7.26 22.54 21.18
C ARG A 301 -8.41 22.18 20.23
N PHE A 302 -8.83 20.92 20.19
CA PHE A 302 -9.93 20.49 19.34
C PHE A 302 -11.23 21.20 19.67
N LYS A 303 -11.60 21.28 20.96
CA LYS A 303 -12.79 22.00 21.43
C LYS A 303 -12.76 23.46 20.99
N LEU A 304 -11.64 24.15 21.23
CA LEU A 304 -11.45 25.55 20.84
C LEU A 304 -11.60 25.75 19.32
N ARG A 305 -10.96 24.89 18.53
CA ARG A 305 -11.02 24.98 17.06
C ARG A 305 -12.42 24.70 16.52
N VAL A 306 -13.14 23.76 17.10
CA VAL A 306 -14.55 23.48 16.73
C VAL A 306 -15.45 24.69 17.05
N GLU A 307 -15.27 25.34 18.19
CA GLU A 307 -16.04 26.54 18.56
C GLU A 307 -15.74 27.71 17.60
N GLN A 308 -14.48 27.96 17.29
CA GLN A 308 -14.06 28.97 16.31
C GLN A 308 -14.67 28.68 14.92
N TRP A 309 -14.54 27.46 14.44
CA TRP A 309 -15.10 27.05 13.16
C TRP A 309 -16.63 27.21 13.09
N LYS A 310 -17.35 26.88 14.19
CA LYS A 310 -18.80 27.09 14.26
C LYS A 310 -19.18 28.56 14.17
N ALA A 311 -18.45 29.44 14.85
CA ALA A 311 -18.69 30.87 14.80
C ALA A 311 -18.45 31.40 13.37
N GLU A 312 -17.29 31.11 12.79
CA GLU A 312 -16.95 31.47 11.42
C GLU A 312 -17.94 30.97 10.39
N THR A 313 -18.42 29.71 10.55
CA THR A 313 -19.37 29.09 9.60
C THR A 313 -20.74 29.79 9.64
N LYS A 314 -21.19 30.27 10.81
CA LYS A 314 -22.43 31.05 10.90
C LYS A 314 -22.38 32.35 10.13
N GLU A 315 -21.27 33.03 10.15
CA GLU A 315 -21.05 34.31 9.45
C GLU A 315 -20.88 34.13 7.93
N ARG A 316 -20.58 32.92 7.46
CA ARG A 316 -20.27 32.59 6.07
C ARG A 316 -21.38 31.85 5.34
N VAL A 317 -22.64 31.98 5.79
CA VAL A 317 -23.76 31.33 5.14
C VAL A 317 -24.39 32.24 4.10
N TYR A 318 -24.37 31.78 2.85
CA TYR A 318 -25.13 32.35 1.76
C TYR A 318 -26.46 31.62 1.58
N VAL A 319 -27.55 32.36 1.46
CA VAL A 319 -28.89 31.79 1.14
C VAL A 319 -29.10 31.88 -0.36
N VAL A 320 -29.29 30.75 -1.01
CA VAL A 320 -29.51 30.62 -2.44
C VAL A 320 -30.74 31.42 -2.84
N LYS A 321 -30.63 32.25 -3.86
CA LYS A 321 -31.71 33.07 -4.40
C LYS A 321 -32.25 32.47 -5.71
N GLU A 322 -33.41 32.95 -6.14
CA GLU A 322 -33.99 32.56 -7.43
C GLU A 322 -33.03 32.93 -8.57
N GLY A 323 -32.80 31.98 -9.50
CA GLY A 323 -31.84 32.11 -10.60
C GLY A 323 -30.41 31.78 -10.29
N ASP A 324 -30.05 31.50 -9.01
CA ASP A 324 -28.73 31.07 -8.63
C ASP A 324 -28.46 29.63 -9.10
N ASN A 325 -27.21 29.39 -9.48
CA ASN A 325 -26.64 28.05 -9.64
C ASN A 325 -25.22 28.03 -9.04
N LEU A 326 -24.68 26.82 -8.85
CA LEU A 326 -23.36 26.69 -8.20
C LEU A 326 -22.24 27.43 -8.95
N SER A 327 -22.29 27.48 -10.27
CA SER A 327 -21.30 28.20 -11.08
C SER A 327 -21.40 29.72 -10.88
N THR A 328 -22.61 30.28 -10.94
CA THR A 328 -22.82 31.72 -10.74
C THR A 328 -22.46 32.17 -9.32
N ILE A 329 -22.76 31.32 -8.32
CA ILE A 329 -22.37 31.58 -6.93
C ILE A 329 -20.84 31.54 -6.78
N SER A 330 -20.19 30.53 -7.37
CA SER A 330 -18.74 30.38 -7.39
C SER A 330 -18.03 31.61 -7.99
N GLU A 331 -18.53 32.10 -9.13
CA GLU A 331 -18.03 33.30 -9.79
C GLU A 331 -18.25 34.57 -8.94
N ARG A 332 -19.46 34.72 -8.38
CA ARG A 332 -19.83 35.89 -7.54
C ARG A 332 -18.91 36.04 -6.34
N PHE A 333 -18.57 34.95 -5.69
CA PHE A 333 -17.72 34.95 -4.49
C PHE A 333 -16.23 34.71 -4.82
N ASN A 334 -15.87 34.64 -6.08
CA ASN A 334 -14.52 34.38 -6.56
C ASN A 334 -13.87 33.15 -5.88
N VAL A 335 -14.61 32.07 -5.79
CA VAL A 335 -14.16 30.79 -5.22
C VAL A 335 -14.25 29.66 -6.26
N PRO A 336 -13.32 28.71 -6.32
CA PRO A 336 -13.43 27.60 -7.24
C PRO A 336 -14.69 26.76 -6.99
N LEU A 337 -15.46 26.45 -8.04
CA LEU A 337 -16.65 25.60 -7.94
C LEU A 337 -16.41 24.27 -7.19
N PRO A 338 -15.27 23.55 -7.40
CA PRO A 338 -14.97 22.37 -6.59
C PRO A 338 -14.85 22.64 -5.08
N ALA A 339 -14.35 23.82 -4.68
CA ALA A 339 -14.27 24.20 -3.28
C ALA A 339 -15.67 24.40 -2.68
N LEU A 340 -16.56 25.10 -3.41
CA LEU A 340 -17.95 25.30 -2.99
C LEU A 340 -18.67 23.95 -2.79
N ILE A 341 -18.46 23.00 -3.71
CA ILE A 341 -18.99 21.63 -3.63
C ILE A 341 -18.46 20.91 -2.38
N ILE A 342 -17.15 20.99 -2.14
CA ILE A 342 -16.50 20.35 -0.97
C ILE A 342 -17.03 20.94 0.34
N TRP A 343 -17.05 22.26 0.49
CA TRP A 343 -17.47 22.94 1.70
C TRP A 343 -18.91 22.60 2.09
N ASN A 344 -19.78 22.42 1.07
CA ASN A 344 -21.19 22.14 1.26
C ASN A 344 -21.56 20.66 1.06
N ARG A 345 -20.55 19.77 0.85
CA ARG A 345 -20.75 18.31 0.72
C ARG A 345 -21.75 17.94 -0.38
N LEU A 346 -21.76 18.73 -1.44
CA LEU A 346 -22.68 18.52 -2.53
C LEU A 346 -22.17 17.38 -3.42
N GLU A 347 -23.08 16.56 -3.94
CA GLU A 347 -22.77 15.65 -5.02
C GLU A 347 -22.55 16.45 -6.31
N LYS A 348 -21.70 15.97 -7.23
CA LYS A 348 -21.33 16.69 -8.46
C LYS A 348 -22.53 17.15 -9.30
N ASN A 349 -23.66 16.45 -9.20
CA ASN A 349 -24.88 16.72 -9.98
C ASN A 349 -26.05 17.20 -9.11
N LYS A 350 -25.80 17.57 -7.86
CA LYS A 350 -26.86 18.04 -6.98
C LYS A 350 -27.34 19.42 -7.42
N HIS A 351 -28.65 19.54 -7.58
CA HIS A 351 -29.31 20.82 -7.80
C HIS A 351 -29.46 21.54 -6.47
N ILE A 352 -29.29 22.85 -6.51
CA ILE A 352 -29.59 23.75 -5.39
C ILE A 352 -30.91 24.49 -5.68
N TYR A 353 -31.64 24.83 -4.62
CA TYR A 353 -32.93 25.49 -4.71
C TYR A 353 -32.92 26.80 -3.92
N PRO A 354 -33.74 27.79 -4.32
CA PRO A 354 -33.94 29.01 -3.54
C PRO A 354 -34.28 28.67 -2.07
N GLY A 355 -33.54 29.30 -1.14
CA GLY A 355 -33.64 29.02 0.30
C GLY A 355 -32.60 28.03 0.83
N ASP A 356 -31.91 27.29 -0.02
CA ASP A 356 -30.77 26.44 0.43
C ASP A 356 -29.68 27.32 1.04
N ARG A 357 -29.00 26.78 2.04
CA ARG A 357 -27.95 27.49 2.76
C ARG A 357 -26.60 26.89 2.39
N LEU A 358 -25.73 27.72 1.80
CA LEU A 358 -24.38 27.34 1.42
C LEU A 358 -23.33 28.04 2.27
N VAL A 359 -22.35 27.28 2.75
CA VAL A 359 -21.18 27.84 3.41
C VAL A 359 -20.15 28.23 2.37
N ILE A 360 -19.69 29.48 2.39
CA ILE A 360 -18.73 30.03 1.45
C ILE A 360 -17.56 30.62 2.20
N TYR A 361 -16.37 30.02 2.09
CA TYR A 361 -15.12 30.55 2.65
C TYR A 361 -14.47 31.49 1.64
N SER A 362 -14.98 32.71 1.52
CA SER A 362 -14.41 33.79 0.72
C SER A 362 -13.94 34.92 1.60
N GLU A 363 -12.90 35.67 1.18
CA GLU A 363 -12.49 36.90 1.84
C GLU A 363 -13.50 38.06 1.61
N ASN A 364 -14.39 37.90 0.64
CA ASN A 364 -15.37 38.90 0.21
C ASN A 364 -16.81 38.38 0.43
N ILE A 365 -17.28 38.32 1.69
CA ILE A 365 -18.72 38.17 1.95
C ILE A 365 -19.21 39.53 2.45
N GLU A 366 -19.78 40.34 1.56
CA GLU A 366 -20.69 41.43 1.87
C GLU A 366 -22.15 40.97 1.76
#